data_1afa519156cc5762905a809b16fe577d
#
_entry.id   1afa519156cc5762905a809b16fe577d
#
_cell.length_a   1.000
_cell.length_b   1.000
_cell.length_c   1.000
_cell.angle_alpha   90.00
_cell.angle_beta   90.00
_cell.angle_gamma   90.00
#
_symmetry.space_group_name_H-M   'P 1'
#
loop_
_entity.id
_entity.type
_entity.pdbx_description
1 polymer ?
#
loop_
_entity_poly.entity_id
_entity_poly.type
_entity_poly.pdbx_seq_one_letter_code
_entity_poly.pdbx_strand_id
1 'polypeptide(L)'
;INPSKAGAQMPECIKNPDPNEYIPIVENSRCLARWDAAPEMPGALQFGKYCAEKGILPSIAHTAAEYKDVKAAFEAGFTHVTHFYNAMPGFHNKGEYKYEGTVESVYLMDDMTVEVVADGIHVPPTIMRMCYKIKGVERMALITDALAVAAAGDDAQAFDPRVIIEAGVCKLA
;
A
#
# COMPACT_ATOMS: atom_id res chain seq x y z
N ILE A 1 -6.14 3.07 6.20
CA ILE A 1 -4.79 3.59 5.98
C ILE A 1 -4.37 4.53 7.10
N ASN A 2 -3.06 4.73 7.30
CA ASN A 2 -2.55 5.64 8.32
C ASN A 2 -2.65 7.11 7.84
N PRO A 3 -3.25 8.04 8.63
CA PRO A 3 -3.37 9.45 8.23
C PRO A 3 -2.04 10.13 7.92
N SER A 4 -0.94 9.74 8.60
CA SER A 4 0.39 10.30 8.33
C SER A 4 1.00 9.84 7.00
N LYS A 5 0.37 8.86 6.35
CA LYS A 5 0.77 8.29 5.06
C LYS A 5 -0.34 8.41 4.01
N ALA A 6 -1.20 9.40 4.16
CA ALA A 6 -2.37 9.62 3.28
C ALA A 6 -2.02 9.69 1.79
N GLY A 7 -0.84 10.25 1.42
CA GLY A 7 -0.53 10.48 0.01
C GLY A 7 -1.62 11.34 -0.65
N ALA A 8 -2.12 10.89 -1.79
CA ALA A 8 -3.17 11.56 -2.54
C ALA A 8 -4.60 11.23 -2.04
N GLN A 9 -4.76 10.40 -1.02
CA GLN A 9 -6.08 10.06 -0.47
C GLN A 9 -6.74 11.28 0.17
N MET A 10 -8.07 11.36 0.08
CA MET A 10 -8.83 12.44 0.71
C MET A 10 -8.86 12.23 2.24
N PRO A 11 -8.35 13.19 3.04
CA PRO A 11 -8.23 13.02 4.49
C PRO A 11 -9.55 12.67 5.18
N GLU A 12 -10.66 13.21 4.72
CA GLU A 12 -12.00 12.97 5.24
C GLU A 12 -12.51 11.54 5.00
N CYS A 13 -11.90 10.82 4.05
CA CYS A 13 -12.22 9.42 3.76
C CYS A 13 -11.37 8.43 4.56
N ILE A 14 -10.33 8.92 5.26
CA ILE A 14 -9.42 8.08 6.01
C ILE A 14 -10.05 7.72 7.36
N LYS A 15 -10.27 6.44 7.59
CA LYS A 15 -10.83 5.90 8.83
C LYS A 15 -10.25 4.54 9.17
N ASN A 16 -10.45 4.13 10.42
CA ASN A 16 -10.09 2.79 10.85
C ASN A 16 -11.08 1.77 10.26
N PRO A 17 -10.68 0.52 10.03
CA PRO A 17 -11.60 -0.54 9.65
C PRO A 17 -12.72 -0.72 10.69
N ASP A 18 -13.98 -0.60 10.24
CA ASP A 18 -15.16 -0.83 11.06
C ASP A 18 -15.90 -2.08 10.58
N PRO A 19 -16.09 -3.11 11.42
CA PRO A 19 -16.85 -4.32 11.05
C PRO A 19 -18.25 -4.04 10.53
N ASN A 20 -18.92 -3.00 11.04
CA ASN A 20 -20.25 -2.62 10.58
C ASN A 20 -20.24 -2.08 9.13
N GLU A 21 -19.10 -1.66 8.62
CA GLU A 21 -18.94 -1.19 7.24
C GLU A 21 -18.37 -2.28 6.34
N TYR A 22 -17.24 -2.90 6.72
CA TYR A 22 -16.56 -3.82 5.81
C TYR A 22 -17.26 -5.18 5.69
N ILE A 23 -17.90 -5.71 6.74
CA ILE A 23 -18.59 -7.00 6.68
C ILE A 23 -19.69 -7.00 5.62
N PRO A 24 -20.65 -6.04 5.61
CA PRO A 24 -21.67 -5.98 4.57
C PRO A 24 -21.10 -5.84 3.15
N ILE A 25 -19.99 -5.10 2.99
CA ILE A 25 -19.34 -4.95 1.68
C ILE A 25 -18.79 -6.29 1.21
N VAL A 26 -18.07 -7.01 2.07
CA VAL A 26 -17.51 -8.32 1.77
C VAL A 26 -18.62 -9.34 1.43
N GLU A 27 -19.66 -9.39 2.24
CA GLU A 27 -20.73 -10.39 2.09
C GLU A 27 -21.61 -10.16 0.85
N ASN A 28 -21.73 -8.91 0.40
CA ASN A 28 -22.53 -8.56 -0.78
C ASN A 28 -21.69 -8.43 -2.07
N SER A 29 -20.35 -8.42 -1.98
CA SER A 29 -19.48 -8.33 -3.15
C SER A 29 -19.20 -9.70 -3.76
N ARG A 30 -19.24 -9.76 -5.10
CA ARG A 30 -18.87 -10.96 -5.89
C ARG A 30 -17.53 -10.80 -6.59
N CYS A 31 -16.92 -9.62 -6.53
CA CYS A 31 -15.73 -9.29 -7.30
C CYS A 31 -14.60 -8.70 -6.44
N LEU A 32 -14.77 -8.62 -5.12
CA LEU A 32 -13.74 -8.12 -4.22
C LEU A 32 -12.65 -9.19 -4.04
N ALA A 33 -11.51 -8.96 -4.67
CA ALA A 33 -10.38 -9.89 -4.63
C ALA A 33 -9.29 -9.46 -3.64
N ARG A 34 -9.13 -8.14 -3.42
CA ARG A 34 -8.12 -7.56 -2.54
C ARG A 34 -8.67 -6.33 -1.81
N TRP A 35 -8.17 -6.10 -0.60
CA TRP A 35 -8.49 -4.90 0.15
C TRP A 35 -7.28 -4.44 1.00
N ASP A 36 -6.97 -3.16 0.91
CA ASP A 36 -5.78 -2.58 1.50
C ASP A 36 -6.06 -1.99 2.89
N ALA A 37 -5.10 -2.15 3.82
CA ALA A 37 -5.13 -1.48 5.11
C ALA A 37 -3.72 -1.21 5.65
N ALA A 38 -3.61 -0.24 6.56
CA ALA A 38 -2.42 -0.03 7.37
C ALA A 38 -2.54 -0.89 8.64
N PRO A 39 -1.67 -1.89 8.83
CA PRO A 39 -1.87 -2.92 9.86
C PRO A 39 -1.73 -2.42 11.29
N GLU A 40 -1.01 -1.32 11.49
CA GLU A 40 -0.83 -0.68 12.81
C GLU A 40 -2.08 0.09 13.27
N MET A 41 -3.05 0.29 12.38
CA MET A 41 -4.28 1.02 12.73
C MET A 41 -5.24 0.16 13.55
N PRO A 42 -5.99 0.78 14.49
CA PRO A 42 -6.98 0.06 15.28
C PRO A 42 -7.97 -0.73 14.41
N GLY A 43 -8.17 -2.01 14.73
CA GLY A 43 -9.08 -2.91 14.00
C GLY A 43 -8.50 -3.54 12.74
N ALA A 44 -7.32 -3.11 12.27
CA ALA A 44 -6.77 -3.57 10.98
C ALA A 44 -6.39 -5.07 10.99
N LEU A 45 -5.85 -5.60 12.08
CA LEU A 45 -5.53 -7.02 12.17
C LEU A 45 -6.79 -7.91 12.14
N GLN A 46 -7.87 -7.47 12.78
CA GLN A 46 -9.16 -8.17 12.72
C GLN A 46 -9.76 -8.13 11.32
N PHE A 47 -9.68 -6.97 10.68
CA PHE A 47 -10.08 -6.80 9.28
C PHE A 47 -9.29 -7.74 8.36
N GLY A 48 -7.95 -7.79 8.48
CA GLY A 48 -7.10 -8.67 7.68
C GLY A 48 -7.46 -10.14 7.83
N LYS A 49 -7.61 -10.59 9.07
CA LYS A 49 -8.04 -11.95 9.36
C LYS A 49 -9.39 -12.29 8.73
N TYR A 50 -10.37 -11.41 8.87
CA TYR A 50 -11.69 -11.58 8.27
C TYR A 50 -11.63 -11.66 6.74
N CYS A 51 -10.88 -10.76 6.09
CA CYS A 51 -10.68 -10.79 4.64
C CYS A 51 -10.05 -12.12 4.19
N ALA A 52 -8.98 -12.55 4.86
CA ALA A 52 -8.29 -13.80 4.53
C ALA A 52 -9.23 -15.03 4.68
N GLU A 53 -10.04 -15.09 5.74
CA GLU A 53 -11.04 -16.14 5.96
C GLU A 53 -12.12 -16.17 4.85
N LYS A 54 -12.39 -15.04 4.22
CA LYS A 54 -13.34 -14.91 3.09
C LYS A 54 -12.69 -15.08 1.71
N GLY A 55 -11.39 -15.39 1.66
CA GLY A 55 -10.65 -15.53 0.40
C GLY A 55 -10.33 -14.21 -0.29
N ILE A 56 -10.41 -13.09 0.43
CA ILE A 56 -10.00 -11.76 -0.03
C ILE A 56 -8.57 -11.53 0.44
N LEU A 57 -7.68 -11.09 -0.43
CA LEU A 57 -6.29 -10.79 -0.11
C LEU A 57 -6.19 -9.46 0.68
N PRO A 58 -5.92 -9.47 1.99
CA PRO A 58 -5.60 -8.23 2.68
C PRO A 58 -4.18 -7.81 2.31
N SER A 59 -4.01 -6.52 1.95
CA SER A 59 -2.74 -5.96 1.54
C SER A 59 -2.31 -4.80 2.42
N ILE A 60 -1.01 -4.69 2.69
CA ILE A 60 -0.44 -3.57 3.44
C ILE A 60 -0.29 -2.37 2.50
N ALA A 61 -0.87 -1.24 2.87
CA ALA A 61 -0.78 0.00 2.11
C ALA A 61 -0.85 1.23 3.01
N HIS A 62 -0.22 2.35 2.58
CA HIS A 62 -0.30 3.65 3.27
C HIS A 62 -0.12 3.52 4.79
N THR A 63 1.04 3.02 5.19
CA THR A 63 1.31 2.54 6.55
C THR A 63 2.53 3.21 7.16
N ALA A 64 2.56 3.34 8.48
CA ALA A 64 3.73 3.66 9.28
C ALA A 64 4.26 2.45 10.05
N ALA A 65 3.85 1.24 9.67
CA ALA A 65 4.19 -0.02 10.33
C ALA A 65 5.69 -0.28 10.38
N GLU A 66 6.13 -0.82 11.50
CA GLU A 66 7.47 -1.33 11.72
C GLU A 66 7.44 -2.88 11.77
N TYR A 67 8.57 -3.51 12.01
CA TYR A 67 8.70 -4.97 11.97
C TYR A 67 7.64 -5.72 12.80
N LYS A 68 7.40 -5.27 14.03
CA LYS A 68 6.38 -5.88 14.90
C LYS A 68 4.97 -5.83 14.30
N ASP A 69 4.64 -4.72 13.64
CA ASP A 69 3.32 -4.51 13.06
C ASP A 69 3.17 -5.33 11.76
N VAL A 70 4.21 -5.36 10.92
CA VAL A 70 4.24 -6.18 9.69
C VAL A 70 4.18 -7.67 10.03
N LYS A 71 4.91 -8.11 11.07
CA LYS A 71 4.85 -9.50 11.53
C LYS A 71 3.45 -9.88 12.01
N ALA A 72 2.83 -9.05 12.84
CA ALA A 72 1.47 -9.27 13.30
C ALA A 72 0.46 -9.26 12.13
N ALA A 73 0.66 -8.38 11.14
CA ALA A 73 -0.13 -8.37 9.93
C ALA A 73 0.00 -9.65 9.14
N PHE A 74 1.21 -10.17 8.95
CA PHE A 74 1.45 -11.42 8.27
C PHE A 74 0.73 -12.60 8.96
N GLU A 75 0.81 -12.68 10.29
CA GLU A 75 0.09 -13.66 11.09
C GLU A 75 -1.45 -13.49 11.00
N ALA A 76 -1.93 -12.28 10.69
CA ALA A 76 -3.35 -11.98 10.47
C ALA A 76 -3.79 -12.14 8.99
N GLY A 77 -2.91 -12.64 8.11
CA GLY A 77 -3.23 -12.97 6.73
C GLY A 77 -2.84 -11.92 5.69
N PHE A 78 -2.21 -10.81 6.07
CA PHE A 78 -1.64 -9.85 5.11
C PHE A 78 -0.40 -10.46 4.46
N THR A 79 -0.54 -10.95 3.25
CA THR A 79 0.56 -11.60 2.50
C THR A 79 0.99 -10.80 1.28
N HIS A 80 0.47 -9.58 1.14
CA HIS A 80 0.75 -8.71 0.01
C HIS A 80 1.02 -7.26 0.44
N VAL A 81 1.77 -6.53 -0.38
CA VAL A 81 2.07 -5.10 -0.16
C VAL A 81 1.81 -4.31 -1.44
N THR A 82 0.91 -3.35 -1.35
CA THR A 82 0.50 -2.45 -2.42
C THR A 82 1.57 -1.37 -2.65
N HIS A 83 1.84 -1.02 -3.92
CA HIS A 83 2.80 0.02 -4.37
C HIS A 83 4.04 0.15 -3.48
N PHE A 84 4.72 -0.98 -3.27
CA PHE A 84 5.86 -1.15 -2.37
C PHE A 84 6.88 -0.01 -2.50
N TYR A 85 7.40 0.50 -1.41
CA TYR A 85 8.18 1.73 -1.20
C TYR A 85 7.37 3.03 -1.13
N ASN A 86 6.15 3.08 -1.66
CA ASN A 86 5.36 4.31 -1.64
C ASN A 86 4.46 4.37 -0.42
N ALA A 87 4.36 5.55 0.20
CA ALA A 87 3.55 5.80 1.39
C ALA A 87 3.81 4.83 2.56
N MET A 88 5.06 4.38 2.73
CA MET A 88 5.51 3.51 3.83
C MET A 88 6.93 3.86 4.26
N PRO A 89 7.33 3.59 5.53
CA PRO A 89 8.68 3.86 5.98
C PRO A 89 9.66 2.77 5.52
N GLY A 90 10.87 3.20 5.16
CA GLY A 90 12.06 2.37 5.18
C GLY A 90 12.86 2.58 6.47
N PHE A 91 14.12 2.15 6.47
CA PHE A 91 15.06 2.36 7.57
C PHE A 91 15.13 3.83 7.98
N HIS A 92 14.93 4.11 9.26
CA HIS A 92 14.81 5.47 9.78
C HIS A 92 15.29 5.62 11.21
N ASN A 93 15.35 6.88 11.67
CA ASN A 93 15.73 7.22 13.04
C ASN A 93 14.51 7.61 13.88
N LYS A 94 14.52 7.21 15.16
CA LYS A 94 13.70 7.79 16.21
C LYS A 94 14.63 8.30 17.31
N GLY A 95 14.92 9.61 17.30
CA GLY A 95 15.99 10.18 18.11
C GLY A 95 17.34 9.59 17.70
N GLU A 96 18.07 9.09 18.66
CA GLU A 96 19.40 8.47 18.47
C GLU A 96 19.36 7.02 17.98
N TYR A 97 18.19 6.38 17.98
CA TYR A 97 18.04 4.96 17.67
C TYR A 97 17.64 4.74 16.20
N LYS A 98 18.09 3.61 15.68
CA LYS A 98 17.78 3.15 14.33
C LYS A 98 16.64 2.14 14.36
N TYR A 99 15.74 2.25 13.40
CA TYR A 99 14.59 1.36 13.26
C TYR A 99 14.43 0.92 11.82
N GLU A 100 14.02 -0.33 11.66
CA GLU A 100 13.51 -0.85 10.41
C GLU A 100 12.11 -0.30 10.16
N GLY A 101 11.79 -0.06 8.90
CA GLY A 101 10.45 0.30 8.48
C GLY A 101 9.71 -0.89 7.86
N THR A 102 8.60 -0.60 7.22
CA THR A 102 7.81 -1.59 6.48
C THR A 102 8.64 -2.26 5.39
N VAL A 103 9.50 -1.50 4.71
CA VAL A 103 10.28 -2.01 3.57
C VAL A 103 11.21 -3.14 3.99
N GLU A 104 12.04 -2.93 5.00
CA GLU A 104 12.97 -3.95 5.51
C GLU A 104 12.21 -5.14 6.10
N SER A 105 11.11 -4.87 6.80
CA SER A 105 10.27 -5.89 7.40
C SER A 105 9.69 -6.84 6.36
N VAL A 106 9.18 -6.30 5.27
CA VAL A 106 8.62 -7.08 4.14
C VAL A 106 9.70 -7.91 3.45
N TYR A 107 10.92 -7.43 3.35
CA TYR A 107 12.03 -8.21 2.81
C TYR A 107 12.39 -9.42 3.68
N LEU A 108 12.20 -9.32 5.00
CA LEU A 108 12.42 -10.44 5.92
C LEU A 108 11.30 -11.48 5.94
N MET A 109 10.14 -11.16 5.34
CA MET A 109 9.00 -12.07 5.21
C MET A 109 9.02 -12.70 3.80
N ASP A 110 9.67 -13.85 3.67
CA ASP A 110 9.89 -14.50 2.35
C ASP A 110 8.60 -14.73 1.57
N ASP A 111 7.51 -15.09 2.27
CA ASP A 111 6.23 -15.41 1.64
C ASP A 111 5.36 -14.19 1.30
N MET A 112 5.79 -13.00 1.68
CA MET A 112 5.08 -11.77 1.26
C MET A 112 5.38 -11.41 -0.19
N THR A 113 4.34 -11.13 -0.95
CA THR A 113 4.41 -10.61 -2.31
C THR A 113 4.33 -9.08 -2.31
N VAL A 114 4.86 -8.45 -3.35
CA VAL A 114 4.88 -7.00 -3.50
C VAL A 114 4.48 -6.58 -4.91
N GLU A 115 3.85 -5.42 -5.04
CA GLU A 115 3.69 -4.76 -6.32
C GLU A 115 4.47 -3.44 -6.35
N VAL A 116 5.10 -3.14 -7.47
CA VAL A 116 6.00 -2.00 -7.62
C VAL A 116 5.56 -1.13 -8.78
N VAL A 117 5.46 0.18 -8.55
CA VAL A 117 5.18 1.17 -9.59
C VAL A 117 6.43 1.35 -10.45
N ALA A 118 6.36 0.93 -11.71
CA ALA A 118 7.51 0.80 -12.61
C ALA A 118 7.63 1.97 -13.60
N ASP A 119 7.22 3.16 -13.22
CA ASP A 119 7.21 4.36 -14.07
C ASP A 119 8.57 5.11 -14.11
N GLY A 120 9.53 4.68 -13.31
CA GLY A 120 10.84 5.34 -13.16
C GLY A 120 10.82 6.62 -12.33
N ILE A 121 9.67 7.01 -11.78
CA ILE A 121 9.45 8.19 -10.94
C ILE A 121 9.28 7.79 -9.48
N HIS A 122 8.29 6.92 -9.20
CA HIS A 122 7.96 6.48 -7.85
C HIS A 122 9.01 5.55 -7.25
N VAL A 123 9.57 4.65 -8.07
CA VAL A 123 10.65 3.75 -7.63
C VAL A 123 11.82 3.84 -8.61
N PRO A 124 13.00 4.30 -8.16
CA PRO A 124 14.19 4.35 -9.03
C PRO A 124 14.57 2.96 -9.55
N PRO A 125 15.10 2.84 -10.78
CA PRO A 125 15.49 1.56 -11.38
C PRO A 125 16.45 0.73 -10.52
N THR A 126 17.34 1.37 -9.75
CA THR A 126 18.27 0.70 -8.84
C THR A 126 17.54 0.02 -7.68
N ILE A 127 16.53 0.68 -7.12
CA ILE A 127 15.68 0.13 -6.04
C ILE A 127 14.79 -1.00 -6.57
N MET A 128 14.19 -0.81 -7.74
CA MET A 128 13.41 -1.86 -8.40
C MET A 128 14.24 -3.12 -8.64
N ARG A 129 15.49 -2.94 -9.09
CA ARG A 129 16.44 -4.03 -9.29
C ARG A 129 16.82 -4.73 -7.99
N MET A 130 16.96 -3.98 -6.88
CA MET A 130 17.16 -4.53 -5.54
C MET A 130 15.95 -5.35 -5.10
N CYS A 131 14.75 -4.81 -5.24
CA CYS A 131 13.50 -5.51 -4.96
C CYS A 131 13.42 -6.85 -5.71
N TYR A 132 13.67 -6.84 -7.01
CA TYR A 132 13.70 -8.04 -7.83
C TYR A 132 14.74 -9.07 -7.37
N LYS A 133 15.93 -8.61 -6.95
CA LYS A 133 16.98 -9.52 -6.43
C LYS A 133 16.59 -10.23 -5.14
N ILE A 134 15.80 -9.57 -4.28
CA ILE A 134 15.40 -10.11 -2.98
C ILE A 134 14.12 -10.94 -3.11
N LYS A 135 13.10 -10.43 -3.79
CA LYS A 135 11.78 -11.08 -3.90
C LYS A 135 11.69 -12.09 -5.05
N GLY A 136 12.48 -11.89 -6.10
CA GLY A 136 12.41 -12.72 -7.31
C GLY A 136 11.15 -12.45 -8.14
N VAL A 137 11.03 -13.15 -9.26
CA VAL A 137 9.92 -12.99 -10.21
C VAL A 137 8.58 -13.50 -9.63
N GLU A 138 8.63 -14.49 -8.79
CA GLU A 138 7.42 -15.15 -8.24
C GLU A 138 6.68 -14.30 -7.19
N ARG A 139 7.38 -13.31 -6.59
CA ARG A 139 6.84 -12.51 -5.49
C ARG A 139 6.81 -11.01 -5.78
N MET A 140 7.00 -10.62 -7.03
CA MET A 140 7.00 -9.22 -7.45
C MET A 140 6.12 -9.03 -8.69
N ALA A 141 5.14 -8.12 -8.60
CA ALA A 141 4.35 -7.67 -9.74
C ALA A 141 4.71 -6.21 -10.10
N LEU A 142 4.56 -5.85 -11.36
CA LEU A 142 4.68 -4.48 -11.83
C LEU A 142 3.29 -3.89 -12.03
N ILE A 143 3.09 -2.67 -11.55
CA ILE A 143 1.83 -1.94 -11.65
C ILE A 143 2.06 -0.52 -12.16
N THR A 144 1.00 0.13 -12.58
CA THR A 144 1.01 1.55 -12.97
C THR A 144 0.64 2.47 -11.83
N ASP A 145 -0.27 2.05 -10.97
CA ASP A 145 -0.94 2.90 -9.97
C ASP A 145 -1.49 4.20 -10.60
N ALA A 146 -2.02 4.07 -11.82
CA ALA A 146 -2.38 5.18 -12.66
C ALA A 146 -3.72 5.80 -12.24
N LEU A 147 -3.77 7.13 -12.18
CA LEU A 147 -5.02 7.87 -12.05
C LEU A 147 -5.87 7.76 -13.33
N ALA A 148 -7.17 8.04 -13.21
CA ALA A 148 -8.12 8.01 -14.32
C ALA A 148 -7.73 8.94 -15.50
N VAL A 149 -6.93 9.97 -15.23
CA VAL A 149 -6.41 10.92 -16.24
C VAL A 149 -5.07 10.50 -16.84
N ALA A 150 -4.53 9.34 -16.51
CA ALA A 150 -3.29 8.86 -17.08
C ALA A 150 -3.41 8.73 -18.62
N ALA A 151 -2.40 9.23 -19.33
CA ALA A 151 -2.35 9.29 -20.79
C ALA A 151 -3.47 10.12 -21.46
N ALA A 152 -4.20 10.95 -20.73
CA ALA A 152 -5.26 11.79 -21.29
C ALA A 152 -4.79 13.15 -21.85
N GLY A 153 -3.49 13.46 -21.76
CA GLY A 153 -2.89 14.74 -22.19
C GLY A 153 -2.91 15.79 -21.08
N ASP A 154 -2.12 16.88 -21.29
CA ASP A 154 -1.89 17.92 -20.27
C ASP A 154 -3.14 18.79 -20.02
N ASP A 155 -4.11 18.80 -20.94
CA ASP A 155 -5.38 19.56 -20.82
C ASP A 155 -6.46 18.78 -20.05
N ALA A 156 -6.21 17.53 -19.68
CA ALA A 156 -7.17 16.73 -18.95
C ALA A 156 -7.34 17.26 -17.51
N GLN A 157 -8.57 17.24 -17.04
CA GLN A 157 -8.89 17.59 -15.66
C GLN A 157 -9.04 16.32 -14.81
N ALA A 158 -8.28 16.25 -13.73
CA ALA A 158 -8.46 15.21 -12.74
C ALA A 158 -9.81 15.38 -12.01
N PHE A 159 -10.39 14.26 -11.58
CA PHE A 159 -11.61 14.29 -10.76
C PHE A 159 -11.36 15.00 -9.42
N ASP A 160 -10.21 14.80 -8.81
CA ASP A 160 -9.78 15.50 -7.60
C ASP A 160 -9.17 16.87 -7.98
N PRO A 161 -9.74 18.00 -7.52
CA PRO A 161 -9.24 19.33 -7.85
C PRO A 161 -7.84 19.64 -7.28
N ARG A 162 -7.34 18.82 -6.36
CA ARG A 162 -5.97 18.94 -5.83
C ARG A 162 -4.93 18.35 -6.78
N VAL A 163 -5.34 17.58 -7.77
CA VAL A 163 -4.44 16.95 -8.73
C VAL A 163 -4.22 17.87 -9.91
N ILE A 164 -2.96 18.20 -10.16
CA ILE A 164 -2.50 18.91 -11.36
C ILE A 164 -1.69 17.97 -12.24
N ILE A 165 -1.75 18.18 -13.55
CA ILE A 165 -0.95 17.47 -14.53
C ILE A 165 0.14 18.42 -15.04
N GLU A 166 1.39 18.03 -14.90
CA GLU A 166 2.53 18.82 -15.34
C GLU A 166 3.58 17.92 -16.00
N ALA A 167 3.90 18.19 -17.25
CA ALA A 167 4.82 17.40 -18.05
C ALA A 167 4.47 15.89 -18.07
N GLY A 168 3.19 15.56 -18.15
CA GLY A 168 2.70 14.18 -18.17
C GLY A 168 2.70 13.48 -16.81
N VAL A 169 3.00 14.20 -15.73
CA VAL A 169 3.01 13.66 -14.36
C VAL A 169 1.90 14.28 -13.53
N CYS A 170 1.11 13.44 -12.86
CA CYS A 170 0.11 13.88 -11.89
C CYS A 170 0.76 14.21 -10.55
N LYS A 171 0.43 15.36 -10.00
CA LYS A 171 0.95 15.87 -8.71
C LYS A 171 -0.20 16.42 -7.87
N LEU A 172 -0.02 16.44 -6.55
CA LEU A 172 -0.87 17.26 -5.68
C LEU A 172 -0.42 18.71 -5.75
N ALA A 173 -1.39 19.63 -5.86
CA ALA A 173 -1.15 21.06 -5.86
C ALA A 173 -0.73 21.58 -4.47
#